data_3fa863a1ed609483c69f0c770736836d
#
_entry.id   3fa863a1ed609483c69f0c770736836d
#
_cell.length_a   1.000
_cell.length_b   1.000
_cell.length_c   1.000
_cell.angle_alpha   90.00
_cell.angle_beta   90.00
_cell.angle_gamma   90.00
#
_symmetry.space_group_name_H-M   'P 1'
#
loop_
_entity.id
_entity.type
_entity.pdbx_description
1 polymer ?
#
loop_
_entity_poly.entity_id
_entity_poly.type
_entity_poly.pdbx_seq_one_letter_code
_entity_poly.pdbx_strand_id
1 'polypeptide(L)'
;MQIIDQNEDRPRGTYEFPFEFHHIDQSHPRYVMSYHWHVEYEIIRILTGEFTVTLDEKSFKAVQGDVIFVHSGILHSGIPVNCVYQCIVFDMNVFLKLNSVCADYIQKIVHQDILIFHHFDQRYPDVLSAVNSLFSLWMKKSLDMSFL
;
A
#
# COMPACT_ATOMS: atom_id res chain seq x y z
N MET A 1 20.37 -8.48 -12.87
CA MET A 1 19.76 -7.23 -12.39
C MET A 1 20.03 -7.10 -10.89
N GLN A 2 20.58 -5.98 -10.48
CA GLN A 2 20.91 -5.81 -9.06
C GLN A 2 19.70 -5.25 -8.34
N ILE A 3 19.26 -5.94 -7.28
CA ILE A 3 18.11 -5.54 -6.47
C ILE A 3 18.32 -4.16 -5.85
N ILE A 4 19.57 -3.79 -5.59
CA ILE A 4 19.94 -2.49 -5.01
C ILE A 4 19.43 -1.32 -5.84
N ASP A 5 19.48 -1.45 -7.17
CA ASP A 5 19.05 -0.39 -8.09
C ASP A 5 17.52 -0.21 -8.11
N GLN A 6 16.78 -1.15 -7.50
CA GLN A 6 15.31 -1.13 -7.44
C GLN A 6 14.80 -0.64 -6.08
N ASN A 7 15.70 -0.26 -5.18
CA ASN A 7 15.33 0.31 -3.89
C ASN A 7 14.81 1.73 -4.07
N GLU A 8 13.55 1.94 -3.71
CA GLU A 8 12.93 3.25 -3.71
C GLU A 8 13.11 3.89 -2.33
N ASP A 9 14.36 4.28 -2.04
CA ASP A 9 14.73 4.90 -0.76
C ASP A 9 14.54 6.41 -0.84
N ARG A 10 13.39 6.88 -0.34
CA ARG A 10 13.07 8.30 -0.24
C ARG A 10 12.12 8.57 0.93
N PRO A 11 12.11 9.79 1.49
CA PRO A 11 11.16 10.14 2.54
C PRO A 11 9.71 10.02 2.09
N ARG A 12 8.84 9.57 2.99
CA ARG A 12 7.40 9.42 2.74
C ARG A 12 6.63 10.41 3.63
N GLY A 13 5.80 11.23 3.00
CA GLY A 13 5.00 12.21 3.74
C GLY A 13 5.85 13.21 4.52
N THR A 14 5.37 13.58 5.70
CA THR A 14 6.05 14.54 6.60
C THR A 14 6.37 13.86 7.93
N TYR A 15 7.21 14.50 8.75
CA TYR A 15 7.52 14.00 10.09
C TYR A 15 6.27 13.81 10.95
N GLU A 16 5.31 14.72 10.85
CA GLU A 16 4.05 14.65 11.59
C GLU A 16 3.05 13.68 10.97
N PHE A 17 3.17 13.46 9.67
CA PHE A 17 2.27 12.58 8.92
C PHE A 17 3.08 11.75 7.90
N PRO A 18 3.76 10.69 8.35
CA PRO A 18 4.67 9.91 7.51
C PRO A 18 3.93 8.86 6.66
N PHE A 19 2.95 9.33 5.91
CA PHE A 19 2.18 8.55 4.95
C PHE A 19 2.27 9.20 3.60
N GLU A 20 2.38 8.40 2.55
CA GLU A 20 2.36 8.87 1.18
C GLU A 20 1.21 8.23 0.43
N PHE A 21 0.39 9.06 -0.19
CA PHE A 21 -0.80 8.65 -0.94
C PHE A 21 -0.57 8.86 -2.43
N HIS A 22 -1.00 7.88 -3.23
CA HIS A 22 -1.00 7.97 -4.68
C HIS A 22 -2.36 7.62 -5.24
N HIS A 23 -2.82 8.41 -6.20
CA HIS A 23 -3.98 8.12 -7.04
C HIS A 23 -3.48 7.96 -8.47
N ILE A 24 -3.67 6.78 -9.05
CA ILE A 24 -3.03 6.42 -10.31
C ILE A 24 -4.08 5.98 -11.31
N ASP A 25 -4.17 6.71 -12.42
CA ASP A 25 -4.98 6.37 -13.58
C ASP A 25 -4.08 6.24 -14.82
N GLN A 26 -4.70 6.03 -15.99
CA GLN A 26 -3.96 5.83 -17.25
C GLN A 26 -3.07 7.01 -17.65
N SER A 27 -3.36 8.20 -17.17
CA SER A 27 -2.57 9.40 -17.47
C SER A 27 -1.34 9.54 -16.58
N HIS A 28 -1.26 8.76 -15.52
CA HIS A 28 -0.17 8.88 -14.55
C HIS A 28 1.14 8.32 -15.14
N PRO A 29 2.29 9.01 -14.95
CA PRO A 29 3.58 8.54 -15.46
C PRO A 29 3.99 7.16 -14.95
N ARG A 30 3.51 6.78 -13.75
CA ARG A 30 3.80 5.50 -13.12
C ARG A 30 2.62 4.53 -13.18
N TYR A 31 1.78 4.67 -14.20
CA TYR A 31 0.62 3.80 -14.37
C TYR A 31 1.01 2.32 -14.38
N VAL A 32 1.99 1.94 -15.18
CA VAL A 32 2.62 0.63 -15.04
C VAL A 32 3.62 0.72 -13.90
N MET A 33 3.41 -0.12 -12.89
CA MET A 33 4.28 -0.14 -11.71
C MET A 33 5.48 -1.03 -12.01
N SER A 34 6.64 -0.40 -12.21
CA SER A 34 7.89 -1.14 -12.44
C SER A 34 8.37 -1.87 -11.18
N TYR A 35 9.19 -2.89 -11.35
CA TYR A 35 9.76 -3.62 -10.21
C TYR A 35 10.55 -2.68 -9.32
N HIS A 36 10.20 -2.65 -8.03
CA HIS A 36 10.88 -1.88 -7.01
C HIS A 36 10.62 -2.48 -5.63
N TRP A 37 11.37 -2.04 -4.65
CA TRP A 37 11.14 -2.38 -3.25
C TRP A 37 11.45 -1.16 -2.37
N HIS A 38 10.86 -1.15 -1.18
CA HIS A 38 11.09 -0.12 -0.17
C HIS A 38 10.92 -0.73 1.21
N VAL A 39 11.44 -0.06 2.23
CA VAL A 39 11.34 -0.54 3.61
C VAL A 39 9.96 -0.31 4.21
N GLU A 40 9.18 0.60 3.65
CA GLU A 40 7.82 0.89 4.07
C GLU A 40 6.88 -0.24 3.66
N TYR A 41 5.72 -0.28 4.30
CA TYR A 41 4.58 -1.12 3.92
C TYR A 41 3.71 -0.36 2.94
N GLU A 42 2.92 -1.08 2.17
CA GLU A 42 2.05 -0.46 1.18
C GLU A 42 0.70 -1.17 1.16
N ILE A 43 -0.36 -0.38 1.08
CA ILE A 43 -1.72 -0.86 0.84
C ILE A 43 -2.16 -0.31 -0.50
N ILE A 44 -2.57 -1.21 -1.40
CA ILE A 44 -3.08 -0.87 -2.73
C ILE A 44 -4.54 -1.26 -2.77
N ARG A 45 -5.41 -0.34 -3.22
CA ARG A 45 -6.81 -0.69 -3.52
C ARG A 45 -7.12 -0.43 -4.97
N ILE A 46 -7.91 -1.32 -5.56
CA ILE A 46 -8.30 -1.24 -6.96
C ILE A 46 -9.68 -0.60 -7.04
N LEU A 47 -9.76 0.58 -7.63
CA LEU A 47 -11.03 1.30 -7.79
C LEU A 47 -11.80 0.81 -9.01
N THR A 48 -11.12 0.60 -10.13
CA THR A 48 -11.72 0.08 -11.37
C THR A 48 -10.70 -0.77 -12.11
N GLY A 49 -11.20 -1.70 -12.93
CA GLY A 49 -10.37 -2.49 -13.85
C GLY A 49 -9.65 -3.65 -13.21
N GLU A 50 -8.51 -3.98 -13.77
CA GLU A 50 -7.69 -5.13 -13.36
C GLU A 50 -6.25 -4.69 -13.11
N PHE A 51 -5.60 -5.35 -12.16
CA PHE A 51 -4.23 -5.07 -11.79
C PHE A 51 -3.52 -6.40 -11.52
N THR A 52 -2.62 -6.79 -12.41
CA THR A 52 -1.80 -8.00 -12.20
C THR A 52 -0.57 -7.60 -11.41
N VAL A 53 -0.53 -8.02 -10.15
CA VAL A 53 0.56 -7.70 -9.23
C VAL A 53 1.50 -8.89 -9.13
N THR A 54 2.79 -8.60 -9.04
CA THR A 54 3.82 -9.59 -8.76
C THR A 54 4.50 -9.20 -7.45
N LEU A 55 4.50 -10.13 -6.49
CA LEU A 55 5.17 -9.98 -5.20
C LEU A 55 6.27 -11.03 -5.14
N ASP A 56 7.53 -10.58 -5.17
CA ASP A 56 8.70 -11.44 -5.38
C ASP A 56 8.53 -12.27 -6.65
N GLU A 57 8.24 -13.58 -6.54
CA GLU A 57 8.08 -14.48 -7.68
C GLU A 57 6.62 -14.88 -7.94
N LYS A 58 5.68 -14.40 -7.12
CA LYS A 58 4.27 -14.77 -7.22
C LYS A 58 3.46 -13.69 -7.87
N SER A 59 2.68 -14.04 -8.88
CA SER A 59 1.77 -13.13 -9.57
C SER A 59 0.33 -13.54 -9.35
N PHE A 60 -0.53 -12.54 -9.23
CA PHE A 60 -1.98 -12.75 -9.18
C PHE A 60 -2.70 -11.53 -9.74
N LYS A 61 -3.96 -11.73 -10.12
CA LYS A 61 -4.79 -10.65 -10.67
C LYS A 61 -5.72 -10.13 -9.59
N ALA A 62 -5.63 -8.83 -9.31
CA ALA A 62 -6.59 -8.12 -8.49
C ALA A 62 -7.59 -7.38 -9.37
N VAL A 63 -8.83 -7.29 -8.93
CA VAL A 63 -9.92 -6.64 -9.68
C VAL A 63 -10.57 -5.56 -8.84
N GLN A 64 -11.51 -4.84 -9.44
CA GLN A 64 -12.25 -3.76 -8.76
C GLN A 64 -12.73 -4.20 -7.36
N GLY A 65 -12.42 -3.39 -6.37
CA GLY A 65 -12.77 -3.62 -4.97
C GLY A 65 -11.72 -4.37 -4.17
N ASP A 66 -10.77 -5.01 -4.80
CA ASP A 66 -9.72 -5.78 -4.12
C ASP A 66 -8.70 -4.86 -3.44
N VAL A 67 -8.06 -5.41 -2.39
CA VAL A 67 -6.99 -4.77 -1.65
C VAL A 67 -5.76 -5.67 -1.66
N ILE A 68 -4.60 -5.08 -1.86
CA ILE A 68 -3.30 -5.75 -1.84
C ILE A 68 -2.49 -5.15 -0.70
N PHE A 69 -1.85 -6.02 0.09
CA PHE A 69 -0.94 -5.60 1.15
C PHE A 69 0.48 -6.04 0.78
N VAL A 70 1.40 -5.07 0.75
CA VAL A 70 2.80 -5.31 0.42
C VAL A 70 3.65 -5.12 1.66
N HIS A 71 4.33 -6.18 2.10
CA HIS A 71 5.24 -6.13 3.25
C HIS A 71 6.50 -5.34 2.93
N SER A 72 7.13 -4.84 3.99
CA SER A 72 8.45 -4.23 3.93
C SER A 72 9.45 -5.12 3.16
N GLY A 73 10.19 -4.52 2.25
CA GLY A 73 11.27 -5.20 1.53
C GLY A 73 10.85 -6.13 0.40
N ILE A 74 9.55 -6.28 0.15
CA ILE A 74 9.06 -7.14 -0.94
C ILE A 74 9.27 -6.46 -2.29
N LEU A 75 9.97 -7.15 -3.19
CA LEU A 75 10.10 -6.72 -4.58
C LEU A 75 8.74 -6.88 -5.26
N HIS A 76 8.20 -5.81 -5.80
CA HIS A 76 6.85 -5.84 -6.38
C HIS A 76 6.73 -5.00 -7.64
N SER A 77 5.77 -5.38 -8.47
CA SER A 77 5.42 -4.69 -9.70
C SER A 77 3.92 -4.87 -9.99
N GLY A 78 3.40 -4.11 -10.93
CA GLY A 78 2.01 -4.22 -11.30
C GLY A 78 1.73 -3.79 -12.73
N ILE A 79 0.88 -4.56 -13.41
CA ILE A 79 0.43 -4.27 -14.77
C ILE A 79 -1.07 -3.99 -14.73
N PRO A 80 -1.47 -2.72 -14.87
CA PRO A 80 -2.87 -2.34 -14.89
C PRO A 80 -3.49 -2.51 -16.29
N VAL A 81 -4.79 -2.83 -16.32
CA VAL A 81 -5.59 -2.87 -17.55
C VAL A 81 -6.89 -2.12 -17.27
N ASN A 82 -7.11 -1.01 -17.94
CA ASN A 82 -8.27 -0.13 -17.73
C ASN A 82 -8.51 0.13 -16.24
N CYS A 83 -7.43 0.41 -15.53
CA CYS A 83 -7.40 0.38 -14.08
C CYS A 83 -7.22 1.78 -13.50
N VAL A 84 -7.91 2.03 -12.38
CA VAL A 84 -7.61 3.14 -11.48
C VAL A 84 -7.33 2.51 -10.13
N TYR A 85 -6.19 2.83 -9.56
CA TYR A 85 -5.80 2.30 -8.26
C TYR A 85 -5.19 3.38 -7.37
N GLN A 86 -5.21 3.13 -6.07
CA GLN A 86 -4.67 4.05 -5.08
C GLN A 86 -3.75 3.29 -4.14
N CYS A 87 -2.73 3.97 -3.66
CA CYS A 87 -1.73 3.39 -2.77
C CYS A 87 -1.53 4.28 -1.55
N ILE A 88 -1.32 3.67 -0.38
CA ILE A 88 -0.79 4.32 0.80
C ILE A 88 0.51 3.61 1.17
N VAL A 89 1.59 4.37 1.25
CA VAL A 89 2.93 3.88 1.64
C VAL A 89 3.26 4.47 3.01
N PHE A 90 3.66 3.63 3.97
CA PHE A 90 3.83 4.07 5.35
C PHE A 90 4.82 3.19 6.12
N ASP A 91 5.37 3.75 7.19
CA ASP A 91 6.18 3.01 8.15
C ASP A 91 5.26 2.41 9.23
N MET A 92 5.28 1.08 9.37
CA MET A 92 4.44 0.37 10.35
C MET A 92 4.74 0.81 11.79
N ASN A 93 5.97 1.24 12.08
CA ASN A 93 6.37 1.69 13.41
C ASN A 93 5.57 2.91 13.90
N VAL A 94 4.97 3.67 13.00
CA VAL A 94 4.08 4.78 13.34
C VAL A 94 2.94 4.32 14.26
N PHE A 95 2.42 3.13 14.04
CA PHE A 95 1.31 2.61 14.84
C PHE A 95 1.72 2.20 16.24
N LEU A 96 3.00 1.96 16.50
CA LEU A 96 3.49 1.69 17.86
C LEU A 96 3.31 2.89 18.78
N LYS A 97 3.34 4.09 18.23
CA LYS A 97 3.17 5.33 18.98
C LYS A 97 1.70 5.70 19.18
N LEU A 98 0.81 5.21 18.31
CA LEU A 98 -0.58 5.62 18.28
C LEU A 98 -1.50 4.71 19.10
N ASN A 99 -1.15 3.45 19.29
CA ASN A 99 -2.05 2.48 19.90
C ASN A 99 -1.30 1.37 20.63
N SER A 100 -1.31 1.44 21.97
CA SER A 100 -0.64 0.44 22.83
C SER A 100 -1.32 -0.93 22.79
N VAL A 101 -2.63 -1.00 22.50
CA VAL A 101 -3.38 -2.26 22.46
C VAL A 101 -2.90 -3.14 21.29
N CYS A 102 -2.59 -2.54 20.16
CA CYS A 102 -2.12 -3.24 18.97
C CYS A 102 -0.60 -3.37 18.92
N ALA A 103 0.14 -2.81 19.86
CA ALA A 103 1.59 -2.74 19.82
C ALA A 103 2.24 -4.13 19.67
N ASP A 104 1.74 -5.16 20.38
CA ASP A 104 2.30 -6.51 20.30
C ASP A 104 2.15 -7.09 18.88
N TYR A 105 1.00 -6.90 18.24
CA TYR A 105 0.78 -7.35 16.87
C TYR A 105 1.67 -6.59 15.89
N ILE A 106 1.77 -5.28 16.06
CA ILE A 106 2.62 -4.44 15.21
C ILE A 106 4.09 -4.87 15.30
N GLN A 107 4.58 -5.13 16.51
CA GLN A 107 5.96 -5.61 16.70
C GLN A 107 6.18 -6.95 16.01
N LYS A 108 5.22 -7.87 16.10
CA LYS A 108 5.31 -9.17 15.44
C LYS A 108 5.34 -9.03 13.91
N ILE A 109 4.58 -8.09 13.37
CA ILE A 109 4.59 -7.80 11.92
C ILE A 109 5.95 -7.23 11.51
N VAL A 110 6.45 -6.25 12.25
CA VAL A 110 7.73 -5.58 11.95
C VAL A 110 8.90 -6.57 12.04
N HIS A 111 8.86 -7.50 13.01
CA HIS A 111 9.88 -8.54 13.18
C HIS A 111 9.63 -9.76 12.27
N GLN A 112 8.59 -9.72 11.44
CA GLN A 112 8.23 -10.81 10.51
C GLN A 112 7.84 -12.13 11.20
N ASP A 113 7.43 -12.06 12.47
CA ASP A 113 6.89 -13.20 13.20
C ASP A 113 5.47 -13.52 12.77
N ILE A 114 4.73 -12.51 12.29
CA ILE A 114 3.40 -12.61 11.69
C ILE A 114 3.46 -11.99 10.31
N LEU A 115 2.95 -12.70 9.31
CA LEU A 115 2.80 -12.19 7.96
C LEU A 115 1.33 -11.90 7.69
N ILE A 116 1.04 -10.68 7.21
CA ILE A 116 -0.29 -10.31 6.77
C ILE A 116 -0.51 -10.91 5.37
N PHE A 117 -1.69 -11.48 5.16
CA PHE A 117 -2.07 -11.99 3.83
C PHE A 117 -2.01 -10.84 2.81
N HIS A 118 -1.67 -11.16 1.57
CA HIS A 118 -1.34 -10.15 0.57
C HIS A 118 -2.48 -9.75 -0.35
N HIS A 119 -3.57 -10.56 -0.42
CA HIS A 119 -4.68 -10.31 -1.36
C HIS A 119 -6.02 -10.49 -0.66
N PHE A 120 -6.77 -9.41 -0.55
CA PHE A 120 -8.08 -9.41 0.09
C PHE A 120 -9.15 -9.06 -0.95
N ASP A 121 -10.07 -9.97 -1.16
CA ASP A 121 -11.21 -9.82 -2.06
C ASP A 121 -12.52 -9.84 -1.25
N GLN A 122 -13.65 -10.07 -1.93
CA GLN A 122 -14.98 -10.07 -1.32
C GLN A 122 -15.16 -11.06 -0.18
N ARG A 123 -14.28 -12.06 -0.06
CA ARG A 123 -14.30 -13.01 1.06
C ARG A 123 -13.89 -12.37 2.38
N TYR A 124 -13.33 -11.18 2.33
CA TYR A 124 -12.81 -10.45 3.50
C TYR A 124 -13.47 -9.07 3.62
N PRO A 125 -14.83 -9.02 3.79
CA PRO A 125 -15.55 -7.73 3.76
C PRO A 125 -15.10 -6.76 4.85
N ASP A 126 -14.72 -7.26 6.03
CA ASP A 126 -14.27 -6.41 7.13
C ASP A 126 -12.95 -5.71 6.80
N VAL A 127 -12.04 -6.42 6.15
CA VAL A 127 -10.76 -5.83 5.72
C VAL A 127 -11.00 -4.77 4.66
N LEU A 128 -11.82 -5.06 3.65
CA LEU A 128 -12.16 -4.10 2.59
C LEU A 128 -12.80 -2.84 3.16
N SER A 129 -13.73 -3.00 4.10
CA SER A 129 -14.40 -1.89 4.76
C SER A 129 -13.42 -1.02 5.55
N ALA A 130 -12.53 -1.65 6.32
CA ALA A 130 -11.52 -0.93 7.11
C ALA A 130 -10.54 -0.15 6.21
N VAL A 131 -10.10 -0.77 5.14
CA VAL A 131 -9.17 -0.12 4.18
C VAL A 131 -9.87 1.04 3.48
N ASN A 132 -11.12 0.87 3.05
CA ASN A 132 -11.89 1.95 2.42
C ASN A 132 -12.07 3.13 3.38
N SER A 133 -12.30 2.87 4.67
CA SER A 133 -12.37 3.92 5.69
C SER A 133 -11.04 4.65 5.83
N LEU A 134 -9.93 3.92 5.83
CA LEU A 134 -8.60 4.51 5.91
C LEU A 134 -8.33 5.47 4.72
N PHE A 135 -8.65 5.05 3.50
CA PHE A 135 -8.49 5.89 2.32
C PHE A 135 -9.41 7.11 2.36
N SER A 136 -10.64 6.96 2.89
CA SER A 136 -11.57 8.08 3.03
C SER A 136 -11.03 9.13 4.01
N LEU A 137 -10.46 8.70 5.13
CA LEU A 137 -9.81 9.60 6.08
C LEU A 137 -8.62 10.33 5.47
N TRP A 138 -7.82 9.63 4.68
CA TRP A 138 -6.71 10.23 3.96
C TRP A 138 -7.19 11.31 2.99
N MET A 139 -8.20 11.01 2.17
CA MET A 139 -8.75 11.96 1.20
C MET A 139 -9.28 13.23 1.91
N LYS A 140 -9.96 13.06 3.03
CA LYS A 140 -10.46 14.18 3.84
C LYS A 140 -9.31 15.03 4.37
N LYS A 141 -8.27 14.41 4.91
CA LYS A 141 -7.09 15.12 5.43
C LYS A 141 -6.35 15.88 4.32
N SER A 142 -6.22 15.28 3.15
CA SER A 142 -5.58 15.92 2.00
C SER A 142 -6.34 17.16 1.56
N LEU A 143 -7.68 17.12 1.56
CA LEU A 143 -8.51 18.28 1.26
C LEU A 143 -8.34 19.38 2.30
N ASP A 144 -8.33 19.04 3.59
CA ASP A 144 -8.11 20.00 4.68
C ASP A 144 -6.75 20.67 4.55
N MET A 145 -5.72 19.93 4.18
CA MET A 145 -4.38 20.47 3.97
C MET A 145 -4.28 21.39 2.74
N SER A 146 -5.12 21.22 1.74
CA SER A 146 -5.09 22.06 0.55
C SER A 146 -5.57 23.50 0.80
N PHE A 147 -6.19 23.76 1.94
CA PHE A 147 -6.63 25.09 2.36
C PHE A 147 -5.62 25.79 3.28
N LEU A 148 -4.56 25.13 3.62
CA LEU A 148 -3.48 25.73 4.41
C LEU A 148 -2.42 26.33 3.50
#